data_f5ad86ef4b03a0c91cfb33beef1add12
#
_entry.id   f5ad86ef4b03a0c91cfb33beef1add12
#
_cell.length_a   1.000
_cell.length_b   1.000
_cell.length_c   1.000
_cell.angle_alpha   90.00
_cell.angle_beta   90.00
_cell.angle_gamma   90.00
#
_symmetry.space_group_name_H-M   'P 1'
#
loop_
_entity.id
_entity.type
_entity.pdbx_description
1 polymer ?
#
loop_
_entity_poly.entity_id
_entity_poly.type
_entity_poly.pdbx_seq_one_letter_code
_entity_poly.pdbx_strand_id
1 'polypeptide(L)'
;VNISPRQKLYIALATAIFLAQLVVAAVAKPSFALTMYGDANSCAFLILAFLAARENFRGPAGILPLFWKLFAVGLAVMFGSEAYWFYFDWRRLTVPTSPVPGDSLFILAHVFFLSALALRPHSLSAGRNLRIRFLDLILLSLWWLLLYAYFSLPWQIGRQDFANYNPSYYFLALSQHIVIVLALAILAARNAGPWRRFYLQLLVVFACIGAGNFMLSVAIDSGKYYSGSFYDTPFFCAIYLLVPIATFAPTLPPRPDSRPNRELIQSVWTARFAMLGMISLPVIALLGLFARDIPAGVAMFRLRLVFGAMALLGALVYWKFNLLAFELRQSVQLTRDSIENLSAVQQQVTHSEKLVALGRLAAGAAHEISNPLTAIFGYSELLTDISTLTPEDRANGELIRQQVHRAQSAVNSLRNTLRQSSTLSTPIVDKKPAS
;
A
#
# COMPACT_ATOMS: atom_id res chain seq x y z
N VAL A 1 24.76 -5.04 6.20
CA VAL A 1 24.23 -3.88 5.45
C VAL A 1 25.40 -3.12 4.88
N ASN A 2 25.64 -3.16 3.58
CA ASN A 2 26.67 -2.36 2.93
C ASN A 2 26.20 -0.90 2.84
N ILE A 3 26.61 -0.10 3.81
CA ILE A 3 26.34 1.34 3.83
C ILE A 3 27.36 2.03 2.93
N SER A 4 26.90 2.87 2.00
CA SER A 4 27.78 3.61 1.11
C SER A 4 28.68 4.59 1.89
N PRO A 5 29.88 4.96 1.37
CA PRO A 5 30.73 5.95 2.01
C PRO A 5 30.01 7.28 2.27
N ARG A 6 29.13 7.69 1.36
CA ARG A 6 28.30 8.92 1.51
C ARG A 6 27.35 8.84 2.68
N GLN A 7 26.65 7.70 2.83
CA GLN A 7 25.72 7.49 3.95
C GLN A 7 26.44 7.48 5.29
N LYS A 8 27.63 6.89 5.38
CA LYS A 8 28.49 6.97 6.58
C LYS A 8 28.84 8.41 6.89
N LEU A 9 29.18 9.21 5.88
CA LEU A 9 29.48 10.62 6.05
C LEU A 9 28.27 11.40 6.59
N TYR A 10 27.05 11.17 6.06
CA TYR A 10 25.85 11.85 6.56
C TYR A 10 25.60 11.54 8.03
N ILE A 11 25.71 10.27 8.45
CA ILE A 11 25.56 9.87 9.85
C ILE A 11 26.65 10.53 10.72
N ALA A 12 27.92 10.50 10.28
CA ALA A 12 29.03 11.09 11.05
C ALA A 12 28.86 12.59 11.23
N LEU A 13 28.51 13.32 10.16
CA LEU A 13 28.25 14.75 10.21
C LEU A 13 27.05 15.09 11.11
N ALA A 14 25.93 14.39 10.94
CA ALA A 14 24.75 14.58 11.79
C ALA A 14 25.08 14.32 13.27
N THR A 15 25.85 13.26 13.59
CA THR A 15 26.27 12.96 14.96
C THR A 15 27.18 14.03 15.52
N ALA A 16 28.15 14.52 14.74
CA ALA A 16 29.04 15.60 15.19
C ALA A 16 28.28 16.89 15.48
N ILE A 17 27.35 17.29 14.59
CA ILE A 17 26.50 18.47 14.78
C ILE A 17 25.63 18.29 16.03
N PHE A 18 25.02 17.10 16.23
CA PHE A 18 24.15 16.84 17.37
C PHE A 18 24.90 16.89 18.69
N LEU A 19 26.09 16.29 18.78
CA LEU A 19 26.93 16.35 19.99
C LEU A 19 27.37 17.80 20.25
N ALA A 20 27.79 18.55 19.23
CA ALA A 20 28.13 19.96 19.38
C ALA A 20 26.92 20.78 19.87
N GLN A 21 25.72 20.53 19.35
CA GLN A 21 24.49 21.19 19.80
C GLN A 21 24.19 20.93 21.28
N LEU A 22 24.35 19.68 21.76
CA LEU A 22 24.12 19.35 23.16
C LEU A 22 25.09 20.08 24.09
N VAL A 23 26.38 20.18 23.71
CA VAL A 23 27.40 20.91 24.49
C VAL A 23 27.07 22.41 24.50
N VAL A 24 26.73 22.98 23.35
CA VAL A 24 26.41 24.41 23.22
C VAL A 24 25.17 24.76 24.03
N ALA A 25 24.08 23.95 23.92
CA ALA A 25 22.85 24.16 24.67
C ALA A 25 23.05 24.07 26.20
N ALA A 26 24.05 23.28 26.68
CA ALA A 26 24.35 23.16 28.11
C ALA A 26 25.19 24.32 28.67
N VAL A 27 26.06 24.95 27.87
CA VAL A 27 27.08 25.89 28.35
C VAL A 27 26.82 27.33 27.88
N ALA A 28 26.22 27.50 26.69
CA ALA A 28 26.10 28.83 26.07
C ALA A 28 24.98 29.66 26.73
N LYS A 29 25.28 30.95 26.93
CA LYS A 29 24.26 31.91 27.38
C LYS A 29 23.46 32.45 26.18
N PRO A 30 22.21 32.89 26.42
CA PRO A 30 21.39 33.52 25.40
C PRO A 30 22.15 34.64 24.67
N SER A 31 22.27 34.51 23.37
CA SER A 31 22.95 35.49 22.52
C SER A 31 22.49 35.37 21.06
N PHE A 32 22.62 36.46 20.31
CA PHE A 32 22.33 36.43 18.88
C PHE A 32 23.14 35.33 18.12
N ALA A 33 24.41 35.15 18.52
CA ALA A 33 25.24 34.11 17.91
C ALA A 33 24.70 32.69 18.20
N LEU A 34 24.15 32.46 19.39
CA LEU A 34 23.52 31.17 19.75
C LEU A 34 22.26 30.93 18.93
N THR A 35 21.41 31.95 18.75
CA THR A 35 20.22 31.87 17.88
C THR A 35 20.62 31.49 16.46
N MET A 36 21.56 32.20 15.85
CA MET A 36 22.03 31.90 14.50
C MET A 36 22.65 30.51 14.38
N TYR A 37 23.34 30.05 15.41
CA TYR A 37 23.91 28.71 15.46
C TYR A 37 22.80 27.63 15.51
N GLY A 38 21.78 27.81 16.36
CA GLY A 38 20.65 26.90 16.46
C GLY A 38 19.89 26.75 15.12
N ASP A 39 19.55 27.87 14.51
CA ASP A 39 18.82 27.91 13.24
C ASP A 39 19.64 27.29 12.09
N ALA A 40 20.95 27.60 12.03
CA ALA A 40 21.85 26.97 11.07
C ALA A 40 21.92 25.43 11.25
N ASN A 41 21.92 24.96 12.51
CA ASN A 41 21.91 23.53 12.80
C ASN A 41 20.59 22.86 12.37
N SER A 42 19.43 23.48 12.62
CA SER A 42 18.13 23.00 12.11
C SER A 42 18.17 22.80 10.60
N CYS A 43 18.64 23.80 9.88
CA CYS A 43 18.78 23.75 8.43
C CYS A 43 19.76 22.65 7.99
N ALA A 44 20.91 22.51 8.66
CA ALA A 44 21.91 21.50 8.33
C ALA A 44 21.39 20.06 8.54
N PHE A 45 20.68 19.80 9.65
CA PHE A 45 20.06 18.51 9.90
C PHE A 45 19.03 18.14 8.85
N LEU A 46 18.18 19.09 8.45
CA LEU A 46 17.16 18.85 7.42
C LEU A 46 17.78 18.56 6.06
N ILE A 47 18.88 19.25 5.71
CA ILE A 47 19.65 18.95 4.48
C ILE A 47 20.20 17.52 4.55
N LEU A 48 20.82 17.10 5.66
CA LEU A 48 21.39 15.77 5.82
C LEU A 48 20.29 14.70 5.77
N ALA A 49 19.15 14.91 6.42
CA ALA A 49 18.00 14.01 6.38
C ALA A 49 17.42 13.88 4.96
N PHE A 50 17.31 15.01 4.24
CA PHE A 50 16.89 15.03 2.83
C PHE A 50 17.85 14.24 1.94
N LEU A 51 19.17 14.46 2.08
CA LEU A 51 20.17 13.74 1.30
C LEU A 51 20.15 12.24 1.58
N ALA A 52 19.98 11.84 2.85
CA ALA A 52 19.83 10.44 3.22
C ALA A 52 18.54 9.82 2.64
N ALA A 53 17.41 10.54 2.69
CA ALA A 53 16.15 10.10 2.08
C ALA A 53 16.25 9.99 0.54
N ARG A 54 16.98 10.89 -0.12
CA ARG A 54 17.18 10.91 -1.57
C ARG A 54 17.92 9.67 -2.09
N GLU A 55 18.81 9.09 -1.31
CA GLU A 55 19.49 7.84 -1.71
C GLU A 55 18.48 6.69 -1.95
N ASN A 56 17.31 6.74 -1.32
CA ASN A 56 16.25 5.75 -1.44
C ASN A 56 15.34 5.93 -2.68
N PHE A 57 15.58 6.94 -3.52
CA PHE A 57 14.80 7.18 -4.76
C PHE A 57 15.13 6.17 -5.87
N ARG A 58 16.31 5.55 -5.81
CA ARG A 58 16.87 4.67 -6.85
C ARG A 58 16.49 3.20 -6.67
N GLY A 59 15.53 2.88 -5.82
CA GLY A 59 15.02 1.52 -5.66
C GLY A 59 14.24 1.03 -6.88
N PRO A 60 13.97 -0.30 -6.99
CA PRO A 60 13.11 -0.85 -8.03
C PRO A 60 11.75 -0.14 -8.03
N ALA A 61 11.14 -0.02 -9.22
CA ALA A 61 9.84 0.63 -9.35
C ALA A 61 8.83 0.04 -8.35
N GLY A 62 8.25 0.90 -7.51
CA GLY A 62 7.34 0.46 -6.46
C GLY A 62 6.90 1.58 -5.51
N ILE A 63 6.21 1.21 -4.45
CA ILE A 63 5.69 2.16 -3.46
C ILE A 63 6.80 2.75 -2.59
N LEU A 64 7.85 1.99 -2.27
CA LEU A 64 8.91 2.45 -1.39
C LEU A 64 9.68 3.67 -1.92
N PRO A 65 10.11 3.72 -3.20
CA PRO A 65 10.67 4.94 -3.77
C PRO A 65 9.71 6.14 -3.75
N LEU A 66 8.41 5.91 -3.99
CA LEU A 66 7.41 6.98 -3.93
C LEU A 66 7.21 7.49 -2.50
N PHE A 67 7.21 6.61 -1.51
CA PHE A 67 7.21 6.97 -0.09
C PHE A 67 8.35 7.92 0.23
N TRP A 68 9.60 7.56 -0.15
CA TRP A 68 10.77 8.38 0.12
C TRP A 68 10.78 9.70 -0.66
N LYS A 69 10.24 9.74 -1.89
CA LYS A 69 10.07 10.99 -2.63
C LYS A 69 9.12 11.95 -1.91
N LEU A 70 7.94 11.47 -1.47
CA LEU A 70 7.00 12.30 -0.71
C LEU A 70 7.58 12.72 0.64
N PHE A 71 8.26 11.81 1.33
CA PHE A 71 8.93 12.10 2.59
C PHE A 71 10.01 13.19 2.43
N ALA A 72 10.80 13.10 1.37
CA ALA A 72 11.82 14.09 1.04
C ALA A 72 11.22 15.44 0.65
N VAL A 73 10.07 15.47 -0.03
CA VAL A 73 9.33 16.73 -0.27
C VAL A 73 8.91 17.34 1.05
N GLY A 74 8.42 16.54 2.00
CA GLY A 74 8.10 16.99 3.36
C GLY A 74 9.33 17.63 4.05
N LEU A 75 10.48 16.96 3.98
CA LEU A 75 11.75 17.50 4.53
C LEU A 75 12.18 18.80 3.85
N ALA A 76 12.03 18.92 2.53
CA ALA A 76 12.36 20.12 1.79
C ALA A 76 11.44 21.31 2.15
N VAL A 77 10.14 21.04 2.34
CA VAL A 77 9.17 22.06 2.77
C VAL A 77 9.46 22.47 4.23
N MET A 78 9.82 21.52 5.09
CA MET A 78 10.22 21.79 6.47
C MET A 78 11.51 22.61 6.54
N PHE A 79 12.47 22.33 5.66
CA PHE A 79 13.64 23.18 5.48
C PHE A 79 13.26 24.61 5.09
N GLY A 80 12.26 24.79 4.22
CA GLY A 80 11.73 26.11 3.87
C GLY A 80 11.15 26.87 5.08
N SER A 81 10.49 26.14 6.00
CA SER A 81 10.01 26.71 7.27
C SER A 81 11.17 27.19 8.15
N GLU A 82 12.17 26.32 8.38
CA GLU A 82 13.35 26.68 9.19
C GLU A 82 14.17 27.80 8.56
N ALA A 83 14.34 27.79 7.25
CA ALA A 83 15.02 28.87 6.52
C ALA A 83 14.27 30.21 6.62
N TYR A 84 12.93 30.18 6.68
CA TYR A 84 12.13 31.38 6.95
C TYR A 84 12.40 31.94 8.34
N TRP A 85 12.41 31.08 9.39
CA TRP A 85 12.70 31.48 10.74
C TRP A 85 14.15 31.95 10.92
N PHE A 86 15.12 31.24 10.30
CA PHE A 86 16.52 31.69 10.23
C PHE A 86 16.66 33.12 9.64
N TYR A 87 15.97 33.40 8.51
CA TYR A 87 15.95 34.73 7.93
C TYR A 87 15.31 35.77 8.87
N PHE A 88 14.22 35.37 9.53
CA PHE A 88 13.46 36.22 10.45
C PHE A 88 14.32 36.64 11.65
N ASP A 89 15.02 35.70 12.28
CA ASP A 89 15.92 35.93 13.40
C ASP A 89 17.16 36.70 12.98
N TRP A 90 17.72 36.41 11.78
CA TRP A 90 18.84 37.17 11.23
C TRP A 90 18.50 38.64 11.06
N ARG A 91 17.27 38.95 10.61
CA ARG A 91 16.78 40.35 10.45
C ARG A 91 16.38 40.96 11.80
N ARG A 92 16.45 40.22 12.89
CA ARG A 92 16.03 40.63 14.25
C ARG A 92 14.60 41.20 14.28
N LEU A 93 13.70 40.56 13.56
CA LEU A 93 12.31 40.98 13.51
C LEU A 93 11.59 40.52 14.80
N THR A 94 10.62 41.27 15.25
CA THR A 94 9.76 40.88 16.38
C THR A 94 8.83 39.76 15.95
N VAL A 95 8.76 38.68 16.72
CA VAL A 95 7.88 37.54 16.44
C VAL A 95 6.43 38.03 16.44
N PRO A 96 5.70 37.90 15.33
CA PRO A 96 4.28 38.29 15.29
C PRO A 96 3.44 37.30 16.09
N THR A 97 2.33 37.75 16.63
CA THR A 97 1.36 36.93 17.35
C THR A 97 0.42 36.16 16.41
N SER A 98 0.38 36.50 15.14
CA SER A 98 -0.36 35.79 14.08
C SER A 98 0.53 34.79 13.33
N PRO A 99 -0.04 33.69 12.81
CA PRO A 99 0.72 32.73 12.02
C PRO A 99 1.39 33.38 10.82
N VAL A 100 2.66 33.03 10.60
CA VAL A 100 3.49 33.54 9.50
C VAL A 100 3.68 32.50 8.39
N PRO A 101 4.23 32.85 7.23
CA PRO A 101 4.49 31.87 6.16
C PRO A 101 5.33 30.65 6.60
N GLY A 102 6.27 30.82 7.55
CA GLY A 102 7.02 29.72 8.13
C GLY A 102 6.13 28.65 8.77
N ASP A 103 5.10 29.07 9.51
CA ASP A 103 4.13 28.17 10.14
C ASP A 103 3.30 27.42 9.10
N SER A 104 2.97 28.11 7.99
CA SER A 104 2.26 27.49 6.85
C SER A 104 3.08 26.35 6.26
N LEU A 105 4.38 26.58 6.06
CA LEU A 105 5.31 25.60 5.52
C LEU A 105 5.47 24.43 6.49
N PHE A 106 5.50 24.67 7.78
CA PHE A 106 5.57 23.63 8.80
C PHE A 106 4.35 22.68 8.75
N ILE A 107 3.13 23.22 8.72
CA ILE A 107 1.90 22.45 8.55
C ILE A 107 1.91 21.67 7.23
N LEU A 108 2.32 22.30 6.15
CA LEU A 108 2.39 21.68 4.83
C LEU A 108 3.39 20.50 4.78
N ALA A 109 4.54 20.63 5.45
CA ALA A 109 5.53 19.56 5.56
C ALA A 109 4.92 18.28 6.15
N HIS A 110 4.11 18.43 7.22
CA HIS A 110 3.44 17.32 7.89
C HIS A 110 2.34 16.67 7.03
N VAL A 111 1.71 17.43 6.12
CA VAL A 111 0.80 16.87 5.11
C VAL A 111 1.53 15.90 4.19
N PHE A 112 2.75 16.20 3.76
CA PHE A 112 3.56 15.30 2.95
C PHE A 112 4.01 14.05 3.72
N PHE A 113 4.35 14.19 5.00
CA PHE A 113 4.67 13.03 5.85
C PHE A 113 3.47 12.10 6.03
N LEU A 114 2.29 12.64 6.32
CA LEU A 114 1.03 11.87 6.38
C LEU A 114 0.73 11.17 5.05
N SER A 115 0.93 11.87 3.95
CA SER A 115 0.73 11.33 2.61
C SER A 115 1.69 10.18 2.31
N ALA A 116 2.96 10.30 2.71
CA ALA A 116 3.94 9.24 2.61
C ALA A 116 3.52 8.01 3.43
N LEU A 117 3.10 8.18 4.69
CA LEU A 117 2.64 7.09 5.55
C LEU A 117 1.39 6.38 5.00
N ALA A 118 0.48 7.12 4.36
CA ALA A 118 -0.71 6.57 3.73
C ALA A 118 -0.41 5.60 2.58
N LEU A 119 0.76 5.72 1.93
CA LEU A 119 1.22 4.80 0.88
C LEU A 119 1.52 3.38 1.39
N ARG A 120 1.82 3.21 2.68
CA ARG A 120 2.16 1.91 3.29
C ARG A 120 3.26 1.17 2.53
N PRO A 121 4.51 1.62 2.62
CA PRO A 121 5.62 1.10 1.82
C PRO A 121 5.95 -0.38 2.05
N HIS A 122 5.38 -1.00 3.08
CA HIS A 122 5.56 -2.43 3.39
C HIS A 122 4.73 -3.37 2.51
N SER A 123 3.72 -2.89 1.78
CA SER A 123 2.83 -3.76 1.00
C SER A 123 3.30 -3.92 -0.45
N LEU A 124 3.30 -5.18 -0.95
CA LEU A 124 3.69 -5.52 -2.33
C LEU A 124 2.61 -5.24 -3.38
N SER A 125 1.37 -5.06 -2.96
CA SER A 125 0.21 -4.97 -3.87
C SER A 125 0.11 -3.65 -4.68
N ALA A 126 1.25 -3.05 -4.93
CA ALA A 126 1.42 -1.70 -5.45
C ALA A 126 0.93 -1.42 -6.87
N GLY A 127 0.77 -2.45 -7.70
CA GLY A 127 0.59 -2.24 -9.14
C GLY A 127 -0.83 -1.91 -9.58
N ARG A 128 -1.83 -2.53 -8.98
CA ARG A 128 -3.20 -2.54 -9.49
C ARG A 128 -4.03 -1.30 -9.14
N ASN A 129 -3.74 -0.60 -8.04
CA ASN A 129 -4.60 0.48 -7.51
C ASN A 129 -3.87 1.81 -7.27
N LEU A 130 -2.81 2.11 -8.01
CA LEU A 130 -2.01 3.33 -7.83
C LEU A 130 -2.86 4.60 -8.01
N ARG A 131 -3.82 4.60 -8.95
CA ARG A 131 -4.72 5.74 -9.20
C ARG A 131 -5.62 6.05 -8.01
N ILE A 132 -6.22 5.01 -7.39
CA ILE A 132 -7.09 5.17 -6.21
C ILE A 132 -6.26 5.67 -5.02
N ARG A 133 -5.07 5.10 -4.79
CA ARG A 133 -4.16 5.55 -3.73
C ARG A 133 -3.71 7.00 -3.92
N PHE A 134 -3.48 7.41 -5.17
CA PHE A 134 -3.12 8.79 -5.49
C PHE A 134 -4.29 9.75 -5.18
N LEU A 135 -5.53 9.36 -5.47
CA LEU A 135 -6.71 10.13 -5.07
C LEU A 135 -6.87 10.20 -3.55
N ASP A 136 -6.56 9.13 -2.81
CA ASP A 136 -6.55 9.15 -1.35
C ASP A 136 -5.54 10.15 -0.80
N LEU A 137 -4.35 10.20 -1.41
CA LEU A 137 -3.32 11.19 -1.06
C LEU A 137 -3.80 12.62 -1.31
N ILE A 138 -4.40 12.87 -2.47
CA ILE A 138 -4.95 14.20 -2.82
C ILE A 138 -6.05 14.59 -1.82
N LEU A 139 -6.98 13.69 -1.54
CA LEU A 139 -8.08 13.95 -0.60
C LEU A 139 -7.56 14.26 0.81
N LEU A 140 -6.60 13.48 1.31
CA LEU A 140 -5.98 13.68 2.61
C LEU A 140 -5.23 15.02 2.67
N SER A 141 -4.40 15.29 1.66
CA SER A 141 -3.62 16.53 1.57
C SER A 141 -4.54 17.75 1.48
N LEU A 142 -5.54 17.67 0.62
CA LEU A 142 -6.50 18.75 0.44
C LEU A 142 -7.30 19.02 1.71
N TRP A 143 -7.73 17.99 2.44
CA TRP A 143 -8.45 18.15 3.68
C TRP A 143 -7.61 18.89 4.74
N TRP A 144 -6.34 18.54 4.92
CA TRP A 144 -5.45 19.24 5.84
C TRP A 144 -5.20 20.69 5.41
N LEU A 145 -5.02 20.95 4.10
CA LEU A 145 -4.87 22.30 3.57
C LEU A 145 -6.13 23.14 3.79
N LEU A 146 -7.31 22.55 3.66
CA LEU A 146 -8.56 23.22 3.93
C LEU A 146 -8.75 23.54 5.41
N LEU A 147 -8.35 22.61 6.31
CA LEU A 147 -8.33 22.91 7.76
C LEU A 147 -7.36 24.06 8.07
N TYR A 148 -6.18 24.06 7.47
CA TYR A 148 -5.24 25.17 7.62
C TYR A 148 -5.83 26.48 7.09
N ALA A 149 -6.43 26.47 5.91
CA ALA A 149 -7.09 27.63 5.34
C ALA A 149 -8.26 28.14 6.20
N TYR A 150 -8.97 27.23 6.88
CA TYR A 150 -10.07 27.60 7.77
C TYR A 150 -9.58 28.21 9.10
N PHE A 151 -8.59 27.59 9.75
CA PHE A 151 -8.16 27.97 11.09
C PHE A 151 -7.10 29.07 11.11
N SER A 152 -6.16 29.08 10.16
CA SER A 152 -4.94 29.92 10.20
C SER A 152 -4.95 31.04 9.17
N LEU A 153 -5.34 30.78 7.93
CA LEU A 153 -5.21 31.73 6.83
C LEU A 153 -5.95 33.07 7.04
N PRO A 154 -7.18 33.12 7.61
CA PRO A 154 -7.88 34.41 7.83
C PRO A 154 -7.13 35.34 8.76
N TRP A 155 -6.41 34.78 9.73
CA TRP A 155 -5.66 35.54 10.72
C TRP A 155 -4.33 36.07 10.14
N GLN A 156 -3.73 35.34 9.20
CA GLN A 156 -2.56 35.83 8.47
C GLN A 156 -2.90 37.03 7.58
N ILE A 157 -4.03 36.97 6.87
CA ILE A 157 -4.46 38.04 5.98
C ILE A 157 -4.93 39.26 6.76
N GLY A 158 -5.65 39.03 7.87
CA GLY A 158 -6.26 40.07 8.68
C GLY A 158 -5.30 40.85 9.57
N ARG A 159 -4.03 40.39 9.73
CA ARG A 159 -2.99 41.01 10.58
C ARG A 159 -3.49 41.41 11.98
N GLN A 160 -4.31 40.55 12.59
CA GLN A 160 -4.77 40.79 13.95
C GLN A 160 -3.68 40.42 14.95
N ASP A 161 -3.35 41.36 15.82
CA ASP A 161 -2.49 41.07 16.97
C ASP A 161 -3.30 40.35 18.05
N PHE A 162 -2.80 39.21 18.48
CA PHE A 162 -3.33 38.45 19.60
C PHE A 162 -2.47 38.72 20.84
N ALA A 163 -3.06 38.65 22.03
CA ALA A 163 -2.30 38.72 23.29
C ALA A 163 -1.31 37.55 23.42
N ASN A 164 -1.68 36.39 22.86
CA ASN A 164 -0.84 35.19 22.77
C ASN A 164 -0.83 34.69 21.32
N TYR A 165 0.15 33.87 20.98
CA TYR A 165 0.22 33.24 19.66
C TYR A 165 -1.05 32.46 19.35
N ASN A 166 -1.55 32.55 18.10
CA ASN A 166 -2.87 32.10 17.70
C ASN A 166 -3.20 30.64 18.15
N PRO A 167 -4.16 30.47 19.10
CA PRO A 167 -4.51 29.16 19.63
C PRO A 167 -5.01 28.15 18.57
N SER A 168 -5.65 28.66 17.50
CA SER A 168 -6.16 27.81 16.41
C SER A 168 -5.02 27.15 15.63
N TYR A 169 -3.88 27.82 15.49
CA TYR A 169 -2.68 27.24 14.87
C TYR A 169 -2.11 26.11 15.72
N TYR A 170 -1.95 26.35 17.03
CA TYR A 170 -1.44 25.31 17.95
C TYR A 170 -2.35 24.09 17.98
N PHE A 171 -3.67 24.30 18.03
CA PHE A 171 -4.62 23.20 17.99
C PHE A 171 -4.48 22.37 16.70
N LEU A 172 -4.34 23.05 15.56
CA LEU A 172 -4.18 22.39 14.27
C LEU A 172 -2.85 21.61 14.20
N ALA A 173 -1.74 22.22 14.60
CA ALA A 173 -0.43 21.60 14.61
C ALA A 173 -0.40 20.38 15.56
N LEU A 174 -0.94 20.51 16.78
CA LEU A 174 -1.00 19.43 17.75
C LEU A 174 -1.89 18.28 17.24
N SER A 175 -3.06 18.58 16.69
CA SER A 175 -3.96 17.55 16.13
C SER A 175 -3.29 16.78 14.98
N GLN A 176 -2.54 17.44 14.13
CA GLN A 176 -1.79 16.83 13.04
C GLN A 176 -0.71 15.87 13.56
N HIS A 177 0.03 16.26 14.60
CA HIS A 177 1.02 15.40 15.24
C HIS A 177 0.39 14.17 15.91
N ILE A 178 -0.73 14.36 16.63
CA ILE A 178 -1.48 13.25 17.22
C ILE A 178 -1.91 12.25 16.14
N VAL A 179 -2.43 12.72 15.00
CA VAL A 179 -2.83 11.85 13.89
C VAL A 179 -1.64 11.08 13.32
N ILE A 180 -0.47 11.72 13.15
CA ILE A 180 0.75 11.05 12.66
C ILE A 180 1.20 9.97 13.66
N VAL A 181 1.28 10.29 14.94
CA VAL A 181 1.69 9.36 16.00
C VAL A 181 0.74 8.18 16.08
N LEU A 182 -0.58 8.40 16.05
CA LEU A 182 -1.58 7.33 16.03
C LEU A 182 -1.47 6.47 14.76
N ALA A 183 -1.28 7.08 13.59
CA ALA A 183 -1.08 6.34 12.35
C ALA A 183 0.17 5.44 12.43
N LEU A 184 1.28 5.95 12.95
CA LEU A 184 2.51 5.20 13.13
C LEU A 184 2.37 4.09 14.17
N ALA A 185 1.66 4.34 15.29
CA ALA A 185 1.37 3.33 16.29
C ALA A 185 0.53 2.17 15.70
N ILE A 186 -0.51 2.50 14.93
CA ILE A 186 -1.33 1.50 14.23
C ILE A 186 -0.50 0.71 13.22
N LEU A 187 0.36 1.38 12.44
CA LEU A 187 1.25 0.73 11.49
C LEU A 187 2.26 -0.19 12.19
N ALA A 188 2.85 0.25 13.30
CA ALA A 188 3.75 -0.56 14.12
C ALA A 188 3.06 -1.77 14.74
N ALA A 189 1.83 -1.61 15.27
CA ALA A 189 1.06 -2.69 15.86
C ALA A 189 0.62 -3.76 14.84
N ARG A 190 0.35 -3.34 13.60
CA ARG A 190 -0.12 -4.24 12.52
C ARG A 190 0.99 -4.92 11.75
N ASN A 191 2.24 -4.51 11.94
CA ASN A 191 3.41 -5.07 11.28
C ASN A 191 4.29 -5.84 12.25
N ALA A 192 5.21 -6.66 11.72
CA ALA A 192 6.18 -7.43 12.49
C ALA A 192 7.59 -7.27 11.90
N GLY A 193 8.62 -7.71 12.65
CA GLY A 193 10.00 -7.73 12.19
C GLY A 193 10.56 -6.34 11.86
N PRO A 194 11.33 -6.21 10.76
CA PRO A 194 11.99 -4.95 10.40
C PRO A 194 11.03 -3.78 10.18
N TRP A 195 9.86 -4.02 9.60
CA TRP A 195 8.85 -2.99 9.36
C TRP A 195 8.25 -2.43 10.66
N ARG A 196 8.02 -3.27 11.68
CA ARG A 196 7.59 -2.80 12.99
C ARG A 196 8.63 -1.87 13.60
N ARG A 197 9.93 -2.24 13.53
CA ARG A 197 11.03 -1.41 14.04
C ARG A 197 11.08 -0.06 13.31
N PHE A 198 10.96 -0.06 12.00
CA PHE A 198 10.95 1.16 11.19
C PHE A 198 9.81 2.11 11.59
N TYR A 199 8.58 1.60 11.74
CA TYR A 199 7.47 2.44 12.18
C TYR A 199 7.60 2.91 13.63
N LEU A 200 8.17 2.11 14.54
CA LEU A 200 8.46 2.54 15.90
C LEU A 200 9.54 3.64 15.94
N GLN A 201 10.56 3.55 15.11
CA GLN A 201 11.58 4.59 14.99
C GLN A 201 10.98 5.90 14.48
N LEU A 202 10.15 5.86 13.45
CA LEU A 202 9.43 7.05 12.97
C LEU A 202 8.44 7.58 14.03
N LEU A 203 7.79 6.71 14.80
CA LEU A 203 6.91 7.11 15.89
C LEU A 203 7.66 7.91 16.93
N VAL A 204 8.84 7.46 17.35
CA VAL A 204 9.70 8.20 18.28
C VAL A 204 10.06 9.57 17.72
N VAL A 205 10.45 9.64 16.45
CA VAL A 205 10.78 10.91 15.77
C VAL A 205 9.60 11.89 15.84
N PHE A 206 8.42 11.48 15.38
CA PHE A 206 7.27 12.38 15.35
C PHE A 206 6.70 12.69 16.74
N ALA A 207 6.84 11.78 17.70
CA ALA A 207 6.53 12.07 19.09
C ALA A 207 7.48 13.13 19.69
N CYS A 208 8.78 13.05 19.38
CA CYS A 208 9.76 14.07 19.77
C CYS A 208 9.48 15.42 19.12
N ILE A 209 9.11 15.46 17.82
CA ILE A 209 8.73 16.71 17.16
C ILE A 209 7.48 17.31 17.84
N GLY A 210 6.46 16.51 18.10
CA GLY A 210 5.23 16.97 18.75
C GLY A 210 5.48 17.48 20.18
N ALA A 211 6.26 16.73 20.97
CA ALA A 211 6.64 17.14 22.32
C ALA A 211 7.51 18.42 22.30
N GLY A 212 8.46 18.51 21.36
CA GLY A 212 9.29 19.69 21.18
C GLY A 212 8.45 20.93 20.85
N ASN A 213 7.52 20.83 19.91
CA ASN A 213 6.62 21.92 19.59
C ASN A 213 5.73 22.36 20.75
N PHE A 214 5.24 21.41 21.54
CA PHE A 214 4.47 21.73 22.75
C PHE A 214 5.33 22.46 23.79
N MET A 215 6.54 21.95 24.06
CA MET A 215 7.50 22.58 24.98
C MET A 215 7.90 23.99 24.52
N LEU A 216 8.13 24.13 23.21
CA LEU A 216 8.45 25.40 22.57
C LEU A 216 7.32 26.41 22.75
N SER A 217 6.06 26.01 22.51
CA SER A 217 4.88 26.85 22.68
C SER A 217 4.79 27.38 24.12
N VAL A 218 4.92 26.49 25.10
CA VAL A 218 4.89 26.87 26.53
C VAL A 218 6.07 27.79 26.89
N ALA A 219 7.25 27.55 26.32
CA ALA A 219 8.43 28.40 26.57
C ALA A 219 8.28 29.80 25.96
N ILE A 220 7.71 29.91 24.74
CA ILE A 220 7.39 31.20 24.10
C ILE A 220 6.38 31.99 24.94
N ASP A 221 5.27 31.36 25.31
CA ASP A 221 4.20 32.02 26.10
C ASP A 221 4.69 32.48 27.46
N SER A 222 5.65 31.76 28.07
CA SER A 222 6.28 32.14 29.34
C SER A 222 7.45 33.12 29.20
N GLY A 223 7.82 33.55 28.00
CA GLY A 223 8.94 34.46 27.73
C GLY A 223 10.34 33.87 28.03
N LYS A 224 10.43 32.53 28.15
CA LYS A 224 11.69 31.82 28.46
C LYS A 224 12.41 31.27 27.24
N TYR A 225 11.75 31.31 26.08
CA TYR A 225 12.30 30.73 24.86
C TYR A 225 13.35 31.63 24.21
N TYR A 226 14.41 31.03 23.74
CA TYR A 226 15.35 31.59 22.78
C TYR A 226 15.87 30.46 21.88
N SER A 227 16.09 30.74 20.60
CA SER A 227 16.56 29.75 19.63
C SER A 227 17.97 29.24 20.00
N GLY A 228 18.21 27.95 19.81
CA GLY A 228 19.41 27.25 20.26
C GLY A 228 19.41 26.81 21.72
N SER A 229 18.33 27.04 22.44
CA SER A 229 18.15 26.65 23.85
C SER A 229 17.88 25.15 24.00
N PHE A 230 17.83 24.69 25.28
CA PHE A 230 17.45 23.34 25.60
C PHE A 230 16.04 22.95 25.08
N TYR A 231 15.16 23.91 24.93
CA TYR A 231 13.80 23.67 24.39
C TYR A 231 13.78 23.16 22.96
N ASP A 232 14.81 23.42 22.15
CA ASP A 232 14.95 22.92 20.78
C ASP A 232 15.52 21.49 20.71
N THR A 233 16.06 20.96 21.83
CA THR A 233 16.73 19.65 21.86
C THR A 233 15.85 18.51 21.36
N PRO A 234 14.55 18.39 21.73
CA PRO A 234 13.68 17.33 21.21
C PRO A 234 13.51 17.38 19.68
N PHE A 235 13.45 18.58 19.12
CA PHE A 235 13.36 18.79 17.68
C PHE A 235 14.66 18.38 16.97
N PHE A 236 15.82 18.82 17.48
CA PHE A 236 17.12 18.41 16.94
C PHE A 236 17.33 16.89 17.02
N CYS A 237 16.95 16.27 18.16
CA CYS A 237 17.01 14.83 18.32
C CYS A 237 16.17 14.10 17.26
N ALA A 238 14.96 14.58 17.03
CA ALA A 238 14.06 13.99 16.06
C ALA A 238 14.62 14.04 14.64
N ILE A 239 15.12 15.20 14.19
CA ILE A 239 15.66 15.36 12.83
C ILE A 239 16.97 14.58 12.69
N TYR A 240 17.83 14.57 13.73
CA TYR A 240 19.02 13.74 13.75
C TYR A 240 18.69 12.27 13.51
N LEU A 241 17.68 11.71 14.22
CA LEU A 241 17.26 10.33 14.09
C LEU A 241 16.72 9.98 12.67
N LEU A 242 16.22 10.93 11.93
CA LEU A 242 15.79 10.70 10.54
C LEU A 242 16.95 10.30 9.62
N VAL A 243 18.18 10.78 9.88
CA VAL A 243 19.34 10.46 9.04
C VAL A 243 19.68 8.97 9.07
N PRO A 244 19.92 8.32 10.25
CA PRO A 244 20.14 6.89 10.30
C PRO A 244 18.91 6.08 9.86
N ILE A 245 17.69 6.50 10.20
CA ILE A 245 16.46 5.80 9.77
C ILE A 245 16.39 5.74 8.24
N ALA A 246 16.60 6.85 7.55
CA ALA A 246 16.60 6.90 6.09
C ALA A 246 17.76 6.07 5.49
N THR A 247 18.91 6.04 6.16
CA THR A 247 20.07 5.29 5.70
C THR A 247 19.87 3.77 5.77
N PHE A 248 19.22 3.27 6.81
CA PHE A 248 19.01 1.82 7.02
C PHE A 248 17.72 1.28 6.39
N ALA A 249 16.83 2.15 5.92
CA ALA A 249 15.57 1.76 5.33
C ALA A 249 15.65 0.92 4.02
N PRO A 250 16.67 1.07 3.13
CA PRO A 250 16.76 0.28 1.90
C PRO A 250 16.84 -1.22 2.13
N THR A 251 17.15 -1.66 3.34
CA THR A 251 17.28 -3.08 3.69
C THR A 251 15.97 -3.75 4.09
N LEU A 252 14.87 -3.01 4.04
CA LEU A 252 13.55 -3.53 4.40
C LEU A 252 13.00 -4.42 3.28
N PRO A 253 12.82 -5.73 3.52
CA PRO A 253 12.23 -6.61 2.53
C PRO A 253 10.74 -6.28 2.33
N PRO A 254 10.25 -6.28 1.09
CA PRO A 254 8.83 -6.17 0.84
C PRO A 254 8.11 -7.38 1.45
N ARG A 255 6.99 -7.16 2.12
CA ARG A 255 6.19 -8.22 2.73
C ARG A 255 5.08 -8.65 1.77
N PRO A 256 5.01 -9.94 1.38
CA PRO A 256 3.86 -10.42 0.64
C PRO A 256 2.60 -10.29 1.51
N ASP A 257 1.62 -9.57 1.01
CA ASP A 257 0.31 -9.48 1.68
C ASP A 257 -0.40 -10.82 1.50
N SER A 258 -0.47 -11.59 2.59
CA SER A 258 -1.04 -12.94 2.61
C SER A 258 -2.58 -12.98 2.56
N ARG A 259 -3.27 -11.84 2.37
CA ARG A 259 -4.73 -11.76 2.38
C ARG A 259 -5.28 -10.74 1.36
N PRO A 260 -5.72 -11.20 0.17
CA PRO A 260 -6.27 -10.31 -0.87
C PRO A 260 -7.51 -9.51 -0.45
N ASN A 261 -8.32 -10.03 0.49
CA ASN A 261 -9.52 -9.34 0.99
C ASN A 261 -9.25 -8.09 1.85
N ARG A 262 -8.03 -7.90 2.37
CA ARG A 262 -7.72 -6.71 3.19
C ARG A 262 -7.67 -5.42 2.38
N GLU A 263 -7.31 -5.48 1.11
CA GLU A 263 -7.24 -4.29 0.26
C GLU A 263 -8.62 -3.70 -0.06
N LEU A 264 -9.58 -4.57 -0.32
CA LEU A 264 -10.97 -4.14 -0.58
C LEU A 264 -11.58 -3.47 0.67
N ILE A 265 -11.38 -4.07 1.85
CA ILE A 265 -11.83 -3.50 3.13
C ILE A 265 -11.15 -2.15 3.41
N GLN A 266 -9.88 -2.01 3.04
CA GLN A 266 -9.13 -0.76 3.26
C GLN A 266 -9.56 0.36 2.31
N SER A 267 -9.88 0.06 1.04
CA SER A 267 -10.41 1.07 0.11
C SER A 267 -11.74 1.63 0.59
N VAL A 268 -12.56 0.81 1.25
CA VAL A 268 -13.80 1.23 1.90
C VAL A 268 -13.54 2.15 3.09
N TRP A 269 -12.52 1.87 3.92
CA TRP A 269 -12.18 2.72 5.06
C TRP A 269 -11.63 4.08 4.63
N THR A 270 -10.77 4.14 3.61
CA THR A 270 -10.28 5.43 3.09
C THR A 270 -11.41 6.26 2.47
N ALA A 271 -12.39 5.63 1.83
CA ALA A 271 -13.59 6.31 1.37
C ALA A 271 -14.43 6.88 2.53
N ARG A 272 -14.58 6.12 3.62
CA ARG A 272 -15.27 6.59 4.84
C ARG A 272 -14.55 7.75 5.50
N PHE A 273 -13.21 7.74 5.57
CA PHE A 273 -12.43 8.86 6.08
C PHE A 273 -12.57 10.11 5.20
N ALA A 274 -12.61 9.96 3.87
CA ALA A 274 -12.86 11.08 2.98
C ALA A 274 -14.27 11.67 3.17
N MET A 275 -15.28 10.82 3.38
CA MET A 275 -16.64 11.27 3.74
C MET A 275 -16.69 11.97 5.10
N LEU A 276 -16.01 11.44 6.12
CA LEU A 276 -15.89 12.09 7.43
C LEU A 276 -15.20 13.45 7.30
N GLY A 277 -14.15 13.56 6.46
CA GLY A 277 -13.51 14.82 6.13
C GLY A 277 -14.48 15.82 5.50
N MET A 278 -15.32 15.36 4.56
CA MET A 278 -16.32 16.21 3.90
C MET A 278 -17.41 16.70 4.87
N ILE A 279 -17.83 15.86 5.83
CA ILE A 279 -18.83 16.23 6.84
C ILE A 279 -18.21 17.09 7.95
N SER A 280 -16.94 16.89 8.29
CA SER A 280 -16.27 17.63 9.38
C SER A 280 -16.17 19.13 9.11
N LEU A 281 -15.95 19.55 7.86
CA LEU A 281 -15.83 20.96 7.49
C LEU A 281 -17.12 21.76 7.74
N PRO A 282 -18.31 21.32 7.28
CA PRO A 282 -19.56 22.04 7.60
C PRO A 282 -19.90 22.00 9.09
N VAL A 283 -19.59 20.90 9.80
CA VAL A 283 -19.78 20.84 11.27
C VAL A 283 -18.88 21.85 11.98
N ILE A 284 -17.59 21.92 11.61
CA ILE A 284 -16.66 22.93 12.14
C ILE A 284 -17.14 24.35 11.80
N ALA A 285 -17.64 24.57 10.57
CA ALA A 285 -18.19 25.86 10.18
C ALA A 285 -19.42 26.24 10.99
N LEU A 286 -20.33 25.29 11.21
CA LEU A 286 -21.53 25.49 12.03
C LEU A 286 -21.15 25.83 13.48
N LEU A 287 -20.21 25.08 14.07
CA LEU A 287 -19.70 25.40 15.42
C LEU A 287 -19.02 26.77 15.46
N GLY A 288 -18.32 27.15 14.37
CA GLY A 288 -17.70 28.45 14.23
C GLY A 288 -18.70 29.63 14.18
N LEU A 289 -19.95 29.41 13.74
CA LEU A 289 -20.99 30.43 13.75
C LEU A 289 -21.47 30.77 15.18
N PHE A 290 -21.34 29.82 16.10
CA PHE A 290 -21.70 30.05 17.52
C PHE A 290 -20.53 30.62 18.34
N ALA A 291 -19.34 30.72 17.76
CA ALA A 291 -18.18 31.32 18.43
C ALA A 291 -18.40 32.84 18.48
N ARG A 292 -18.37 33.39 19.72
CA ARG A 292 -18.45 34.83 19.96
C ARG A 292 -17.14 35.50 19.53
N ASP A 293 -17.22 36.76 19.05
CA ASP A 293 -16.08 37.62 18.74
C ASP A 293 -15.26 37.30 17.44
N ILE A 294 -15.90 36.65 16.44
CA ILE A 294 -15.27 36.49 15.13
C ILE A 294 -15.63 37.67 14.23
N PRO A 295 -14.64 38.38 13.65
CA PRO A 295 -14.90 39.44 12.68
C PRO A 295 -15.73 38.96 11.48
N ALA A 296 -16.69 39.77 11.02
CA ALA A 296 -17.62 39.41 9.95
C ALA A 296 -16.87 38.97 8.65
N GLY A 297 -15.73 39.62 8.33
CA GLY A 297 -14.90 39.24 7.20
C GLY A 297 -14.32 37.81 7.30
N VAL A 298 -13.89 37.42 8.49
CA VAL A 298 -13.37 36.06 8.76
C VAL A 298 -14.49 35.03 8.66
N ALA A 299 -15.68 35.34 9.23
CA ALA A 299 -16.83 34.46 9.15
C ALA A 299 -17.28 34.22 7.69
N MET A 300 -17.33 35.28 6.89
CA MET A 300 -17.68 35.20 5.46
C MET A 300 -16.65 34.44 4.66
N PHE A 301 -15.34 34.63 4.91
CA PHE A 301 -14.27 33.87 4.28
C PHE A 301 -14.41 32.37 4.60
N ARG A 302 -14.61 32.03 5.88
CA ARG A 302 -14.78 30.64 6.33
C ARG A 302 -15.98 29.97 5.66
N LEU A 303 -17.10 30.68 5.57
CA LEU A 303 -18.30 30.18 4.91
C LEU A 303 -18.07 29.90 3.43
N ARG A 304 -17.46 30.83 2.68
CA ARG A 304 -17.11 30.66 1.27
C ARG A 304 -16.14 29.49 1.08
N LEU A 305 -15.13 29.39 1.94
CA LEU A 305 -14.15 28.32 1.91
C LEU A 305 -14.82 26.95 2.10
N VAL A 306 -15.74 26.82 3.07
CA VAL A 306 -16.43 25.55 3.35
C VAL A 306 -17.31 25.13 2.18
N PHE A 307 -18.08 26.04 1.59
CA PHE A 307 -18.90 25.71 0.41
C PHE A 307 -18.02 25.30 -0.79
N GLY A 308 -16.95 26.02 -1.08
CA GLY A 308 -16.00 25.65 -2.13
C GLY A 308 -15.32 24.31 -1.86
N ALA A 309 -14.92 24.08 -0.61
CA ALA A 309 -14.33 22.84 -0.16
C ALA A 309 -15.29 21.65 -0.29
N MET A 310 -16.54 21.81 0.09
CA MET A 310 -17.57 20.77 -0.06
C MET A 310 -17.78 20.39 -1.54
N ALA A 311 -17.87 21.39 -2.42
CA ALA A 311 -18.00 21.14 -3.86
C ALA A 311 -16.79 20.38 -4.43
N LEU A 312 -15.57 20.83 -4.07
CA LEU A 312 -14.33 20.23 -4.56
C LEU A 312 -14.13 18.82 -4.00
N LEU A 313 -14.27 18.61 -2.69
CA LEU A 313 -14.15 17.31 -2.06
C LEU A 313 -15.25 16.35 -2.55
N GLY A 314 -16.47 16.85 -2.70
CA GLY A 314 -17.60 16.09 -3.24
C GLY A 314 -17.31 15.58 -4.67
N ALA A 315 -16.79 16.44 -5.55
CA ALA A 315 -16.41 16.07 -6.90
C ALA A 315 -15.29 15.01 -6.91
N LEU A 316 -14.26 15.16 -6.07
CA LEU A 316 -13.16 14.21 -5.96
C LEU A 316 -13.61 12.85 -5.38
N VAL A 317 -14.48 12.86 -4.38
CA VAL A 317 -15.08 11.65 -3.79
C VAL A 317 -15.96 10.96 -4.83
N TYR A 318 -16.80 11.69 -5.57
CA TYR A 318 -17.60 11.14 -6.65
C TYR A 318 -16.72 10.50 -7.73
N TRP A 319 -15.65 11.17 -8.15
CA TRP A 319 -14.69 10.61 -9.12
C TRP A 319 -14.03 9.34 -8.60
N LYS A 320 -13.62 9.32 -7.32
CA LYS A 320 -13.06 8.13 -6.68
C LYS A 320 -14.05 6.96 -6.67
N PHE A 321 -15.34 7.22 -6.34
CA PHE A 321 -16.35 6.17 -6.37
C PHE A 321 -16.58 5.59 -7.77
N ASN A 322 -16.59 6.43 -8.81
CA ASN A 322 -16.70 5.95 -10.19
C ASN A 322 -15.51 5.08 -10.59
N LEU A 323 -14.30 5.48 -10.20
CA LEU A 323 -13.08 4.71 -10.47
C LEU A 323 -13.12 3.35 -9.74
N LEU A 324 -13.52 3.34 -8.48
CA LEU A 324 -13.66 2.12 -7.68
C LEU A 324 -14.75 1.19 -8.25
N ALA A 325 -15.88 1.74 -8.66
CA ALA A 325 -16.97 0.99 -9.30
C ALA A 325 -16.52 0.37 -10.62
N PHE A 326 -15.74 1.09 -11.41
CA PHE A 326 -15.17 0.58 -12.66
C PHE A 326 -14.19 -0.59 -12.41
N GLU A 327 -13.25 -0.44 -11.48
CA GLU A 327 -12.30 -1.50 -11.12
C GLU A 327 -13.00 -2.74 -10.54
N LEU A 328 -14.04 -2.52 -9.71
CA LEU A 328 -14.83 -3.61 -9.16
C LEU A 328 -15.56 -4.40 -10.26
N ARG A 329 -16.19 -3.70 -11.22
CA ARG A 329 -16.85 -4.35 -12.37
C ARG A 329 -15.86 -5.16 -13.19
N GLN A 330 -14.69 -4.62 -13.47
CA GLN A 330 -13.64 -5.33 -14.20
C GLN A 330 -13.16 -6.58 -13.44
N SER A 331 -12.96 -6.47 -12.13
CA SER A 331 -12.54 -7.61 -11.30
C SER A 331 -13.61 -8.71 -11.26
N VAL A 332 -14.90 -8.34 -11.14
CA VAL A 332 -16.02 -9.28 -11.14
C VAL A 332 -16.10 -9.99 -12.50
N GLN A 333 -15.94 -9.26 -13.61
CA GLN A 333 -15.95 -9.84 -14.96
C GLN A 333 -14.82 -10.87 -15.14
N LEU A 334 -13.58 -10.51 -14.78
CA LEU A 334 -12.43 -11.43 -14.85
C LEU A 334 -12.62 -12.69 -14.00
N THR A 335 -13.24 -12.53 -12.80
CA THR A 335 -13.54 -13.68 -11.94
C THR A 335 -14.59 -14.58 -12.57
N ARG A 336 -15.63 -13.99 -13.17
CA ARG A 336 -16.67 -14.72 -13.89
C ARG A 336 -16.11 -15.52 -15.05
N ASP A 337 -15.32 -14.88 -15.92
CA ASP A 337 -14.66 -15.53 -17.05
C ASP A 337 -13.76 -16.69 -16.61
N SER A 338 -13.06 -16.51 -15.47
CA SER A 338 -12.24 -17.57 -14.87
C SER A 338 -13.07 -18.76 -14.37
N ILE A 339 -14.22 -18.49 -13.75
CA ILE A 339 -15.15 -19.56 -13.28
C ILE A 339 -15.74 -20.31 -14.47
N GLU A 340 -16.15 -19.61 -15.53
CA GLU A 340 -16.68 -20.22 -16.74
C GLU A 340 -15.62 -21.11 -17.42
N ASN A 341 -14.37 -20.65 -17.52
CA ASN A 341 -13.26 -21.45 -18.03
C ASN A 341 -12.96 -22.69 -17.18
N LEU A 342 -12.95 -22.54 -15.85
CA LEU A 342 -12.77 -23.67 -14.94
C LEU A 342 -13.89 -24.71 -15.08
N SER A 343 -15.14 -24.26 -15.20
CA SER A 343 -16.29 -25.13 -15.42
C SER A 343 -16.17 -25.93 -16.73
N ALA A 344 -15.75 -25.27 -17.81
CA ALA A 344 -15.52 -25.93 -19.10
C ALA A 344 -14.41 -27.00 -19.02
N VAL A 345 -13.28 -26.65 -18.38
CA VAL A 345 -12.18 -27.62 -18.16
C VAL A 345 -12.64 -28.79 -17.29
N GLN A 346 -13.39 -28.55 -16.23
CA GLN A 346 -13.91 -29.60 -15.35
C GLN A 346 -14.86 -30.54 -16.09
N GLN A 347 -15.73 -30.02 -16.96
CA GLN A 347 -16.58 -30.86 -17.80
C GLN A 347 -15.76 -31.72 -18.76
N GLN A 348 -14.73 -31.16 -19.38
CA GLN A 348 -13.82 -31.88 -20.27
C GLN A 348 -13.08 -33.02 -19.55
N VAL A 349 -12.56 -32.73 -18.33
CA VAL A 349 -11.91 -33.75 -17.48
C VAL A 349 -12.89 -34.86 -17.14
N THR A 350 -14.10 -34.52 -16.66
CA THR A 350 -15.12 -35.52 -16.32
C THR A 350 -15.54 -36.39 -17.52
N HIS A 351 -15.62 -35.76 -18.71
CA HIS A 351 -15.90 -36.51 -19.94
C HIS A 351 -14.76 -37.48 -20.30
N SER A 352 -13.52 -37.01 -20.19
CA SER A 352 -12.32 -37.84 -20.42
C SER A 352 -12.23 -39.00 -19.43
N GLU A 353 -12.50 -38.76 -18.14
CA GLU A 353 -12.52 -39.81 -17.11
C GLU A 353 -13.58 -40.87 -17.43
N LYS A 354 -14.78 -40.46 -17.87
CA LYS A 354 -15.84 -41.42 -18.29
C LYS A 354 -15.41 -42.27 -19.48
N LEU A 355 -14.75 -41.66 -20.48
CA LEU A 355 -14.23 -42.40 -21.63
C LEU A 355 -13.13 -43.40 -21.21
N VAL A 356 -12.24 -43.06 -20.33
CA VAL A 356 -11.19 -43.92 -19.81
C VAL A 356 -11.81 -45.09 -19.01
N ALA A 357 -12.79 -44.80 -18.16
CA ALA A 357 -13.50 -45.83 -17.40
C ALA A 357 -14.24 -46.80 -18.34
N LEU A 358 -14.94 -46.29 -19.34
CA LEU A 358 -15.63 -47.09 -20.36
C LEU A 358 -14.64 -47.96 -21.13
N GLY A 359 -13.49 -47.41 -21.53
CA GLY A 359 -12.41 -48.15 -22.20
C GLY A 359 -11.85 -49.28 -21.37
N ARG A 360 -11.68 -49.10 -20.05
CA ARG A 360 -11.23 -50.18 -19.13
C ARG A 360 -12.26 -51.27 -19.02
N LEU A 361 -13.53 -50.92 -18.83
CA LEU A 361 -14.63 -51.89 -18.75
C LEU A 361 -14.76 -52.71 -20.03
N ALA A 362 -14.69 -52.03 -21.19
CA ALA A 362 -14.80 -52.72 -22.48
C ALA A 362 -13.57 -53.61 -22.76
N ALA A 363 -12.36 -53.22 -22.32
CA ALA A 363 -11.17 -54.07 -22.45
C ALA A 363 -11.26 -55.30 -21.56
N GLY A 364 -11.78 -55.16 -20.32
CA GLY A 364 -12.06 -56.30 -19.42
C GLY A 364 -13.08 -57.27 -19.98
N ALA A 365 -14.23 -56.71 -20.46
CA ALA A 365 -15.29 -57.53 -21.06
C ALA A 365 -14.82 -58.26 -22.34
N ALA A 366 -14.03 -57.56 -23.19
CA ALA A 366 -13.48 -58.17 -24.38
C ALA A 366 -12.51 -59.34 -24.02
N HIS A 367 -11.75 -59.22 -22.96
CA HIS A 367 -10.88 -60.32 -22.48
C HIS A 367 -11.67 -61.53 -21.94
N GLU A 368 -12.67 -61.25 -21.15
CA GLU A 368 -13.56 -62.29 -20.58
C GLU A 368 -14.42 -63.00 -21.66
N ILE A 369 -14.82 -62.32 -22.73
CA ILE A 369 -15.50 -62.92 -23.86
C ILE A 369 -14.53 -63.69 -24.77
N SER A 370 -13.33 -63.20 -24.99
CA SER A 370 -12.36 -63.89 -25.84
C SER A 370 -11.91 -65.26 -25.31
N ASN A 371 -11.83 -65.40 -23.98
CA ASN A 371 -11.43 -66.65 -23.33
C ASN A 371 -12.37 -67.85 -23.66
N PRO A 372 -13.69 -67.79 -23.44
CA PRO A 372 -14.60 -68.86 -23.82
C PRO A 372 -14.67 -69.08 -25.34
N LEU A 373 -14.61 -67.97 -26.13
CA LEU A 373 -14.58 -68.09 -27.60
C LEU A 373 -13.36 -68.85 -28.08
N THR A 374 -12.18 -68.64 -27.46
CA THR A 374 -10.97 -69.40 -27.78
C THR A 374 -11.11 -70.90 -27.44
N ALA A 375 -11.74 -71.20 -26.26
CA ALA A 375 -12.00 -72.59 -25.90
C ALA A 375 -13.00 -73.27 -26.88
N ILE A 376 -14.11 -72.57 -27.26
CA ILE A 376 -15.06 -73.07 -28.23
C ILE A 376 -14.39 -73.31 -29.61
N PHE A 377 -13.53 -72.39 -30.04
CA PHE A 377 -12.77 -72.50 -31.24
C PHE A 377 -11.90 -73.78 -31.23
N GLY A 378 -11.10 -73.97 -30.16
CA GLY A 378 -10.29 -75.18 -29.99
C GLY A 378 -11.08 -76.48 -29.97
N TYR A 379 -12.21 -76.52 -29.25
CA TYR A 379 -13.08 -77.68 -29.28
C TYR A 379 -13.69 -77.94 -30.65
N SER A 380 -14.07 -76.90 -31.41
CA SER A 380 -14.62 -77.06 -32.76
C SER A 380 -13.55 -77.60 -33.73
N GLU A 381 -12.30 -77.19 -33.56
CA GLU A 381 -11.14 -77.67 -34.34
C GLU A 381 -10.88 -79.14 -34.08
N LEU A 382 -10.84 -79.53 -32.76
CA LEU A 382 -10.70 -80.96 -32.36
C LEU A 382 -11.83 -81.82 -32.89
N LEU A 383 -13.08 -81.31 -32.90
CA LEU A 383 -14.23 -82.00 -33.43
C LEU A 383 -14.14 -82.24 -34.93
N THR A 384 -13.66 -81.28 -35.71
CA THR A 384 -13.51 -81.39 -37.20
C THR A 384 -12.40 -82.34 -37.61
N ASP A 385 -11.42 -82.60 -36.74
CA ASP A 385 -10.31 -83.56 -37.01
C ASP A 385 -10.64 -85.03 -36.75
N ILE A 386 -11.81 -85.33 -36.15
CA ILE A 386 -12.22 -86.73 -35.88
C ILE A 386 -12.65 -87.42 -37.20
N SER A 387 -11.92 -88.47 -37.58
CA SER A 387 -12.11 -89.19 -38.86
C SER A 387 -13.42 -89.96 -38.99
N THR A 388 -14.19 -90.22 -37.88
CA THR A 388 -15.43 -90.93 -37.81
C THR A 388 -16.69 -90.06 -37.87
N LEU A 389 -16.56 -88.74 -37.97
CA LEU A 389 -17.70 -87.79 -38.07
C LEU A 389 -18.47 -87.95 -39.39
N THR A 390 -19.77 -87.81 -39.31
CA THR A 390 -20.64 -87.72 -40.51
C THR A 390 -20.34 -86.43 -41.30
N PRO A 391 -20.59 -86.37 -42.58
CA PRO A 391 -20.40 -85.16 -43.36
C PRO A 391 -21.21 -83.96 -42.79
N GLU A 392 -22.37 -84.21 -42.19
CA GLU A 392 -23.25 -83.22 -41.59
C GLU A 392 -22.66 -82.65 -40.29
N ASP A 393 -22.10 -83.54 -39.41
CA ASP A 393 -21.45 -83.09 -38.16
C ASP A 393 -20.17 -82.29 -38.44
N ARG A 394 -19.41 -82.64 -39.49
CA ARG A 394 -18.24 -81.87 -39.93
C ARG A 394 -18.63 -80.50 -40.46
N ALA A 395 -19.74 -80.39 -41.20
CA ALA A 395 -20.26 -79.12 -41.67
C ALA A 395 -20.72 -78.26 -40.51
N ASN A 396 -21.37 -78.83 -39.48
CA ASN A 396 -21.79 -78.12 -38.28
C ASN A 396 -20.57 -77.61 -37.45
N GLY A 397 -19.52 -78.40 -37.33
CA GLY A 397 -18.27 -78.00 -36.70
C GLY A 397 -17.57 -76.81 -37.39
N GLU A 398 -17.56 -76.82 -38.73
CA GLU A 398 -17.04 -75.71 -39.53
C GLU A 398 -17.89 -74.45 -39.37
N LEU A 399 -19.20 -74.56 -39.27
CA LEU A 399 -20.12 -73.48 -39.07
C LEU A 399 -19.92 -72.83 -37.68
N ILE A 400 -19.73 -73.64 -36.63
CA ILE A 400 -19.39 -73.17 -35.30
C ILE A 400 -18.06 -72.40 -35.35
N ARG A 401 -17.01 -72.96 -35.96
CA ARG A 401 -15.73 -72.34 -36.14
C ARG A 401 -15.85 -70.94 -36.81
N GLN A 402 -16.62 -70.87 -37.90
CA GLN A 402 -16.87 -69.66 -38.62
C GLN A 402 -17.58 -68.58 -37.73
N GLN A 403 -18.57 -68.98 -36.94
CA GLN A 403 -19.30 -68.06 -36.06
C GLN A 403 -18.39 -67.56 -34.92
N VAL A 404 -17.58 -68.42 -34.31
CA VAL A 404 -16.62 -68.03 -33.28
C VAL A 404 -15.58 -67.06 -33.83
N HIS A 405 -15.03 -67.31 -35.03
CA HIS A 405 -14.10 -66.40 -35.69
C HIS A 405 -14.76 -65.00 -35.94
N ARG A 406 -16.03 -64.99 -36.34
CA ARG A 406 -16.77 -63.70 -36.52
C ARG A 406 -16.92 -62.98 -35.16
N ALA A 407 -17.26 -63.69 -34.09
CA ALA A 407 -17.44 -63.15 -32.77
C ALA A 407 -16.08 -62.58 -32.22
N GLN A 408 -14.97 -63.30 -32.41
CA GLN A 408 -13.63 -62.84 -32.05
C GLN A 408 -13.23 -61.59 -32.82
N SER A 409 -13.55 -61.55 -34.12
CA SER A 409 -13.25 -60.38 -34.96
C SER A 409 -14.06 -59.16 -34.52
N ALA A 410 -15.33 -59.32 -34.15
CA ALA A 410 -16.16 -58.24 -33.64
C ALA A 410 -15.64 -57.69 -32.29
N VAL A 411 -15.28 -58.60 -31.35
CA VAL A 411 -14.69 -58.22 -30.05
C VAL A 411 -13.35 -57.48 -30.22
N ASN A 412 -12.50 -57.96 -31.12
CA ASN A 412 -11.24 -57.27 -31.41
C ASN A 412 -11.42 -55.91 -32.08
N SER A 413 -12.40 -55.76 -32.96
CA SER A 413 -12.78 -54.48 -33.56
C SER A 413 -13.25 -53.48 -32.52
N LEU A 414 -14.15 -53.91 -31.60
CA LEU A 414 -14.63 -53.10 -30.49
C LEU A 414 -13.49 -52.62 -29.62
N ARG A 415 -12.57 -53.51 -29.23
CA ARG A 415 -11.39 -53.19 -28.43
C ARG A 415 -10.49 -52.16 -29.10
N ASN A 416 -10.26 -52.30 -30.40
CA ASN A 416 -9.40 -51.36 -31.17
C ASN A 416 -10.02 -49.99 -31.32
N THR A 417 -11.34 -49.91 -31.56
CA THR A 417 -12.05 -48.64 -31.64
C THR A 417 -12.02 -47.87 -30.34
N LEU A 418 -12.24 -48.56 -29.19
CA LEU A 418 -12.16 -47.93 -27.90
C LEU A 418 -10.75 -47.52 -27.49
N ARG A 419 -9.73 -48.25 -27.92
CA ARG A 419 -8.32 -47.91 -27.68
C ARG A 419 -7.92 -46.66 -28.50
N GLN A 420 -8.40 -46.52 -29.71
CA GLN A 420 -8.19 -45.30 -30.54
C GLN A 420 -8.89 -44.09 -29.94
N SER A 421 -10.12 -44.23 -29.45
CA SER A 421 -10.80 -43.11 -28.81
C SER A 421 -10.15 -42.65 -27.50
N SER A 422 -9.52 -43.55 -26.75
CA SER A 422 -8.80 -43.20 -25.53
C SER A 422 -7.46 -42.51 -25.79
N THR A 423 -6.79 -42.76 -26.92
CA THR A 423 -5.53 -42.09 -27.29
C THR A 423 -5.77 -40.69 -27.87
N LEU A 424 -6.90 -40.43 -28.49
CA LEU A 424 -7.28 -39.11 -28.99
C LEU A 424 -7.72 -38.12 -27.89
N SER A 425 -8.02 -38.61 -26.69
CA SER A 425 -8.47 -37.78 -25.56
C SER A 425 -7.35 -37.33 -24.62
N THR A 426 -6.07 -37.58 -24.91
CA THR A 426 -4.94 -36.99 -24.18
C THR A 426 -4.82 -35.51 -24.56
N PRO A 427 -5.04 -34.56 -23.63
CA PRO A 427 -4.88 -33.13 -23.95
C PRO A 427 -3.41 -32.87 -24.29
N ILE A 428 -3.20 -32.31 -25.47
CA ILE A 428 -1.92 -31.68 -25.84
C ILE A 428 -1.75 -30.51 -24.86
N VAL A 429 -0.93 -30.71 -23.82
CA VAL A 429 -0.46 -29.61 -22.99
C VAL A 429 0.49 -28.79 -23.84
N ASP A 430 -0.07 -27.81 -24.53
CA ASP A 430 0.68 -26.79 -25.25
C ASP A 430 1.52 -26.03 -24.23
N LYS A 431 2.81 -26.34 -24.19
CA LYS A 431 3.80 -25.54 -23.48
C LYS A 431 3.85 -24.17 -24.14
N LYS A 432 3.15 -23.18 -23.55
CA LYS A 432 3.33 -21.79 -23.90
C LYS A 432 4.75 -21.38 -23.54
N PRO A 433 5.55 -20.79 -24.45
CA PRO A 433 6.88 -20.30 -24.12
C PRO A 433 6.78 -19.11 -23.18
N ALA A 434 7.64 -19.10 -22.16
CA ALA A 434 7.89 -17.96 -21.30
C ALA A 434 8.43 -16.78 -22.13
N SER A 435 7.75 -15.63 -22.02
CA SER A 435 8.25 -14.30 -22.40
C SER A 435 7.88 -13.28 -21.34
#